data_30ff3c6e4cd539bebdac4f0aecf2e85a
#
_entry.id   30ff3c6e4cd539bebdac4f0aecf2e85a
#
_cell.length_a   1.000
_cell.length_b   1.000
_cell.length_c   1.000
_cell.angle_alpha   90.00
_cell.angle_beta   90.00
_cell.angle_gamma   90.00
#
_symmetry.space_group_name_H-M   'P 1'
#
loop_
_entity.id
_entity.type
_entity.pdbx_description
1 polymer ?
#
loop_
_entity_poly.entity_id
_entity_poly.type
_entity_poly.pdbx_seq_one_letter_code
_entity_poly.pdbx_strand_id
1 'polypeptide(L)' 'MPNNRLDFESIDQVEVFKENGDVIGTVKVSGVRSIEAAIEKALQQLPEATDPEAYVFKVSNLSDGTERRYRLNAHGHVK' A
#
# COMPACT_ATOMS: atom_id res chain seq x y z
N MET A 1 -7.55 -17.01 -17.21
CA MET A 1 -6.20 -16.53 -17.47
C MET A 1 -5.60 -15.92 -16.22
N PRO A 2 -4.46 -16.36 -15.80
CA PRO A 2 -3.86 -15.78 -14.60
C PRO A 2 -3.50 -14.32 -14.84
N ASN A 3 -3.74 -13.54 -13.84
CA ASN A 3 -3.48 -12.12 -13.88
C ASN A 3 -2.40 -11.83 -12.85
N ASN A 4 -1.29 -11.24 -13.29
CA ASN A 4 -0.19 -10.89 -12.40
C ASN A 4 -0.46 -9.63 -11.59
N ARG A 5 -1.58 -8.98 -11.82
CA ARG A 5 -1.96 -7.80 -11.08
C ARG A 5 -2.72 -8.20 -9.83
N LEU A 6 -2.54 -7.41 -8.78
CA LEU A 6 -3.45 -7.50 -7.65
C LEU A 6 -4.82 -7.01 -8.11
N ASP A 7 -5.84 -7.76 -7.74
CA ASP A 7 -7.21 -7.31 -7.90
C ASP A 7 -7.49 -6.25 -6.84
N PHE A 8 -7.91 -5.07 -7.27
CA PHE A 8 -8.17 -3.97 -6.35
C PHE A 8 -9.22 -4.30 -5.32
N GLU A 9 -10.18 -5.14 -5.67
CA GLU A 9 -11.23 -5.58 -4.74
C GLU A 9 -10.70 -6.55 -3.70
N SER A 10 -9.54 -7.14 -3.96
CA SER A 10 -8.93 -8.13 -3.08
C SER A 10 -7.84 -7.55 -2.18
N ILE A 11 -7.61 -6.25 -2.22
CA ILE A 11 -6.61 -5.64 -1.36
C ILE A 11 -7.14 -5.60 0.07
N ASP A 12 -6.41 -6.23 0.98
CA ASP A 12 -6.82 -6.36 2.38
C ASP A 12 -5.97 -5.54 3.33
N GLN A 13 -4.74 -5.23 2.94
CA GLN A 13 -3.79 -4.66 3.86
C GLN A 13 -2.72 -3.85 3.14
N VAL A 14 -2.31 -2.76 3.78
CA VAL A 14 -1.16 -1.97 3.33
C VAL A 14 -0.19 -1.86 4.50
N GLU A 15 1.05 -2.26 4.27
CA GLU A 15 2.12 -2.14 5.25
C GLU A 15 3.09 -1.06 4.77
N VAL A 16 3.43 -0.12 5.65
CA VAL A 16 4.25 1.03 5.29
C VAL A 16 5.62 0.89 5.93
N PHE A 17 6.66 0.99 5.11
CA PHE A 17 8.05 0.85 5.53
C PHE A 17 8.84 2.10 5.21
N LYS A 18 9.81 2.40 6.06
CA LYS A 18 10.86 3.36 5.72
C LYS A 18 11.84 2.74 4.75
N GLU A 19 12.66 3.56 4.10
CA GLU A 19 13.66 3.08 3.14
C GLU A 19 14.68 2.13 3.77
N ASN A 20 14.94 2.27 5.07
CA ASN A 20 15.84 1.38 5.78
C ASN A 20 15.20 0.04 6.17
N GLY A 21 13.92 -0.15 5.86
CA GLY A 21 13.19 -1.38 6.16
C GLY A 21 12.38 -1.36 7.45
N ASP A 22 12.45 -0.29 8.23
CA ASP A 22 11.66 -0.20 9.46
C ASP A 22 10.18 -0.04 9.14
N VAL A 23 9.33 -0.79 9.82
CA VAL A 23 7.88 -0.71 9.64
C VAL A 23 7.36 0.53 10.37
N ILE A 24 6.63 1.37 9.65
CA ILE A 24 5.91 2.50 10.24
C ILE A 24 4.58 2.03 10.81
N GLY A 25 3.88 1.19 10.07
CA GLY A 25 2.61 0.64 10.51
C GLY A 25 1.99 -0.25 9.47
N THR A 26 0.93 -0.94 9.87
CA THR A 26 0.17 -1.83 9.02
C THR A 26 -1.30 -1.44 9.16
N VAL A 27 -1.97 -1.23 8.03
CA VAL A 27 -3.35 -0.79 8.01
C VAL A 27 -4.17 -1.77 7.19
N LYS A 28 -5.28 -2.21 7.74
CA LYS A 28 -6.25 -3.01 6.99
C LYS A 28 -7.13 -2.08 6.17
N VAL A 29 -7.31 -2.41 4.91
CA VAL A 29 -8.15 -1.64 3.99
C VAL A 29 -9.14 -2.57 3.31
N SER A 30 -10.23 -2.00 2.83
CA SER A 30 -11.21 -2.77 2.08
C SER A 30 -12.01 -1.81 1.21
N GLY A 31 -12.60 -2.35 0.14
CA GLY A 31 -13.44 -1.55 -0.74
C GLY A 31 -12.69 -0.49 -1.53
N VAL A 32 -11.37 -0.64 -1.66
CA VAL A 32 -10.58 0.33 -2.43
C VAL A 32 -10.64 -0.01 -3.91
N ARG A 33 -10.53 1.00 -4.74
CA ARG A 33 -10.65 0.85 -6.20
C ARG A 33 -9.33 0.93 -6.93
N SER A 34 -8.25 1.25 -6.23
CA SER A 34 -6.93 1.36 -6.84
C SER A 34 -5.86 1.17 -5.78
N ILE A 35 -4.64 0.91 -6.25
CA ILE A 35 -3.48 0.84 -5.37
C ILE A 35 -3.28 2.17 -4.65
N GLU A 36 -3.44 3.27 -5.38
CA GLU A 36 -3.26 4.62 -4.83
C GLU A 36 -4.29 4.90 -3.73
N ALA A 37 -5.54 4.49 -3.94
CA ALA A 37 -6.59 4.65 -2.94
C ALA A 37 -6.28 3.85 -1.68
N ALA A 38 -5.75 2.64 -1.83
CA ALA A 38 -5.36 1.81 -0.70
C ALA A 38 -4.24 2.47 0.11
N ILE A 39 -3.23 2.99 -0.56
CA ILE A 39 -2.10 3.67 0.07
C ILE A 39 -2.58 4.94 0.78
N GLU A 40 -3.43 5.73 0.12
CA GLU A 40 -3.99 6.95 0.71
C GLU A 40 -4.74 6.64 1.99
N LYS A 41 -5.56 5.60 1.97
CA LYS A 41 -6.32 5.17 3.14
C LYS A 41 -5.40 4.79 4.29
N ALA A 42 -4.31 4.10 3.98
CA ALA A 42 -3.32 3.72 4.99
C ALA A 42 -2.65 4.95 5.58
N LEU A 43 -2.27 5.91 4.76
CA LEU A 43 -1.62 7.13 5.23
C LEU A 43 -2.53 7.95 6.13
N GLN A 44 -3.83 7.97 5.86
CA GLN A 44 -4.79 8.67 6.70
C GLN A 44 -4.85 8.10 8.12
N GLN A 45 -4.51 6.84 8.27
CA GLN A 45 -4.55 6.17 9.58
C GLN A 45 -3.20 6.12 10.28
N LEU A 46 -2.17 6.67 9.64
CA LEU A 46 -0.81 6.67 10.18
C LEU A 46 -0.29 8.11 10.24
N PRO A 47 -0.68 8.87 11.28
CA PRO A 47 -0.28 10.28 11.36
C PRO A 47 1.23 10.51 11.43
N GLU A 48 2.01 9.51 11.87
CA GLU A 48 3.46 9.60 11.87
C GLU A 48 4.07 9.44 10.48
N ALA A 49 3.30 9.02 9.50
CA ALA A 49 3.78 8.86 8.12
C ALA A 49 3.70 10.21 7.38
N THR A 50 4.68 11.07 7.60
CA THR A 50 4.66 12.45 7.15
C THR A 50 5.39 12.70 5.83
N ASP A 51 6.11 11.70 5.32
CA ASP A 51 6.89 11.83 4.08
C ASP A 51 6.63 10.65 3.14
N PRO A 52 5.47 10.62 2.50
CA PRO A 52 5.06 9.44 1.70
C PRO A 52 6.01 9.09 0.56
N GLU A 53 6.74 10.07 0.03
CA GLU A 53 7.68 9.81 -1.06
C GLU A 53 8.88 8.96 -0.63
N ALA A 54 9.17 8.94 0.66
CA ALA A 54 10.31 8.22 1.20
C ALA A 54 9.97 6.79 1.61
N TYR A 55 8.72 6.37 1.48
CA TYR A 55 8.28 5.09 2.01
C TYR A 55 8.07 4.06 0.91
N VAL A 56 8.12 2.78 1.33
CA VAL A 56 7.73 1.65 0.50
C VAL A 56 6.40 1.13 1.06
N PHE A 57 5.45 0.93 0.18
CA PHE A 57 4.12 0.46 0.55
C PHE A 57 3.93 -0.97 0.05
N LYS A 58 3.74 -1.91 0.97
CA LYS A 58 3.46 -3.29 0.61
C LYS A 58 1.95 -3.52 0.67
N VAL A 59 1.36 -3.74 -0.49
CA VAL A 59 -0.07 -3.96 -0.64
C VAL A 59 -0.30 -5.46 -0.76
N SER A 60 -1.19 -5.98 0.06
CA SER A 60 -1.38 -7.43 0.19
C SER A 60 -2.83 -7.84 0.06
N ASN A 61 -3.02 -9.02 -0.52
CA ASN A 61 -4.26 -9.77 -0.43
C ASN A 61 -4.00 -10.95 0.50
N LEU A 62 -4.61 -10.94 1.67
CA LEU A 62 -4.36 -11.96 2.68
C LEU A 62 -5.00 -13.31 2.34
N SER A 63 -6.04 -13.30 1.49
CA SER A 63 -6.75 -14.52 1.12
C SER A 63 -5.90 -15.44 0.25
N ASP A 64 -5.12 -14.89 -0.68
CA ASP A 64 -4.31 -15.70 -1.59
C ASP A 64 -2.81 -15.51 -1.38
N GLY A 65 -2.41 -14.67 -0.45
CA GLY A 65 -1.01 -14.43 -0.13
C GLY A 65 -0.28 -13.55 -1.13
N THR A 66 -0.99 -12.92 -2.06
CA THR A 66 -0.38 -12.03 -3.04
C THR A 66 0.05 -10.74 -2.37
N GLU A 67 1.24 -10.26 -2.70
CA GLU A 67 1.70 -8.96 -2.20
C GLU A 67 2.57 -8.27 -3.25
N ARG A 68 2.52 -6.94 -3.24
CA ARG A 68 3.31 -6.11 -4.14
C ARG A 68 3.80 -4.88 -3.41
N ARG A 69 4.97 -4.39 -3.81
CA ARG A 69 5.56 -3.19 -3.23
C ARG A 69 5.48 -2.05 -4.23
N TYR A 70 5.19 -0.88 -3.71
CA TYR A 70 5.04 0.34 -4.51
C TYR A 70 5.71 1.50 -3.83
N ARG A 71 6.07 2.51 -4.64
CA ARG A 71 6.52 3.81 -4.15
C ARG A 71 5.67 4.88 -4.79
N LEU A 72 5.54 6.02 -4.13
CA LEU A 72 4.82 7.16 -4.66
C LEU A 72 5.79 8.20 -5.21
N ASN A 73 5.35 8.92 -6.24
CA ASN A 73 6.08 10.07 -6.75
C ASN A 73 5.63 11.34 -6.01
N ALA A 74 6.15 12.50 -6.42
CA ALA A 74 5.85 13.77 -5.78
C ALA A 74 4.38 14.17 -5.85
N HIS A 75 3.63 13.58 -6.79
CA HIS A 75 2.21 13.88 -6.98
C HIS A 75 1.29 12.89 -6.26
N GLY A 76 1.86 11.95 -5.51
CA GLY A 76 1.07 10.94 -4.80
C GLY A 76 0.59 9.79 -5.67
N HIS A 77 1.17 9.62 -6.84
CA HIS A 77 0.84 8.53 -7.75
C HIS A 77 1.89 7.42 -7.66
N VAL A 78 1.46 6.20 -7.91
CA VAL A 78 2.34 5.03 -7.92
C VAL A 78 3.32 5.16 -9.09
N LYS A 79 4.59 4.92 -8.79
CA LYS A 79 5.63 4.90 -9.81
C LYS A 79 5.58 3.65 -10.66
#